data_6fb3770cf791da732206554409bd6001
#
_entry.id   6fb3770cf791da732206554409bd6001
#
_cell.length_a   1.000
_cell.length_b   1.000
_cell.length_c   1.000
_cell.angle_alpha   90.00
_cell.angle_beta   90.00
_cell.angle_gamma   90.00
#
_symmetry.space_group_name_H-M   'P 1'
#
loop_
_entity.id
_entity.type
_entity.pdbx_description
1 polymer ?
#
loop_
_entity_poly.entity_id
_entity_poly.type
_entity_poly.pdbx_seq_one_letter_code
_entity_poly.pdbx_strand_id
1 'polypeptide(L)'
;AQLVEGSTAKDYQKTETRLNIPRLDYSNGTCPSLLVEPQRTNILKYSEDFENIYWYEEPGNSVTSNTTISPSGIQNADTFTAVGGSEMNIHNVATFPLTTGTYTYSVYLKNNGTNLIEVYLYQIGPGFVAKGEINFSAETFTASIGTGTITNVGNGWYRVTLTNSVTAGDFTTGVYTTSTTGTRSVFVWGAQLEAGSYSTSYIPTTSASVTRNADQVAKTGISSLIGQTEGVWYLDLYATGKNKDGAGYATWLIAGDSSNNFQIYNIGTTLYWYAKNTGGVLIDQTANQTLVEGERYKIAFAYKAGDYALYINGVQKRTSTNANVPAVSQFNLSAEGYGASPVIVKNEYNAVALWTTRLTNTQLAQLTTI
;
A
#
# COMPACT_ATOMS: atom_id res chain seq x y z
N ALA A 1 -5.25 -2.31 -15.18
CA ALA A 1 -6.71 -2.58 -15.32
C ALA A 1 -7.47 -1.27 -15.37
N GLN A 2 -8.58 -1.23 -16.06
CA GLN A 2 -9.43 -0.05 -16.21
C GLN A 2 -10.89 -0.48 -16.15
N LEU A 3 -11.69 0.21 -15.33
CA LEU A 3 -13.14 0.12 -15.31
C LEU A 3 -13.70 1.44 -15.83
N VAL A 4 -14.55 1.40 -16.87
CA VAL A 4 -15.23 2.58 -17.43
C VAL A 4 -16.73 2.31 -17.55
N GLU A 5 -17.55 3.33 -17.31
CA GLU A 5 -18.99 3.24 -17.50
C GLU A 5 -19.31 3.20 -19.01
N GLY A 6 -20.18 2.28 -19.41
CA GLY A 6 -20.64 2.12 -20.79
C GLY A 6 -20.46 0.70 -21.32
N SER A 7 -21.01 0.45 -22.51
CA SER A 7 -21.00 -0.86 -23.20
C SER A 7 -19.77 -1.10 -24.08
N THR A 8 -18.85 -0.15 -24.17
CA THR A 8 -17.67 -0.22 -25.05
C THR A 8 -16.41 0.08 -24.25
N ALA A 9 -15.39 -0.77 -24.40
CA ALA A 9 -14.07 -0.50 -23.84
C ALA A 9 -13.50 0.78 -24.46
N LYS A 10 -12.93 1.65 -23.64
CA LYS A 10 -12.24 2.87 -24.05
C LYS A 10 -10.74 2.68 -23.95
N ASP A 11 -9.97 3.57 -24.56
CA ASP A 11 -8.52 3.56 -24.48
C ASP A 11 -8.05 3.58 -23.03
N TYR A 12 -6.98 2.83 -22.75
CA TYR A 12 -6.42 2.74 -21.41
C TYR A 12 -6.07 4.12 -20.84
N GLN A 13 -6.59 4.41 -19.68
CA GLN A 13 -6.33 5.67 -18.97
C GLN A 13 -5.43 5.42 -17.78
N LYS A 14 -4.22 5.99 -17.79
CA LYS A 14 -3.34 5.99 -16.59
C LYS A 14 -4.05 6.69 -15.44
N THR A 15 -4.07 6.04 -14.28
CA THR A 15 -4.79 6.54 -13.09
C THR A 15 -3.97 7.47 -12.20
N GLU A 16 -2.71 7.68 -12.51
CA GLU A 16 -1.75 8.41 -11.67
C GLU A 16 -2.07 9.91 -11.51
N THR A 17 -2.76 10.49 -12.47
CA THR A 17 -3.05 11.94 -12.50
C THR A 17 -4.52 12.29 -12.69
N ARG A 18 -5.43 11.32 -12.67
CA ARG A 18 -6.85 11.55 -12.96
C ARG A 18 -7.71 11.37 -11.72
N LEU A 19 -8.59 12.34 -11.49
CA LEU A 19 -9.62 12.28 -10.45
C LEU A 19 -10.74 11.30 -10.87
N ASN A 20 -11.39 10.70 -9.87
CA ASN A 20 -12.57 9.84 -10.03
C ASN A 20 -12.34 8.52 -10.78
N ILE A 21 -11.11 8.04 -10.84
CA ILE A 21 -10.80 6.72 -11.40
C ILE A 21 -10.35 5.82 -10.25
N PRO A 22 -11.13 4.80 -9.85
CA PRO A 22 -10.74 3.88 -8.79
C PRO A 22 -9.54 3.05 -9.23
N ARG A 23 -8.57 2.88 -8.34
CA ARG A 23 -7.49 1.93 -8.52
C ARG A 23 -7.93 0.56 -8.02
N LEU A 24 -7.72 -0.46 -8.83
CA LEU A 24 -8.15 -1.82 -8.54
C LEU A 24 -6.92 -2.71 -8.36
N ASP A 25 -6.94 -3.51 -7.31
CA ASP A 25 -5.93 -4.53 -7.02
C ASP A 25 -6.52 -5.93 -7.17
N TYR A 26 -5.83 -6.80 -7.88
CA TYR A 26 -6.22 -8.20 -8.13
C TYR A 26 -5.31 -9.19 -7.40
N SER A 27 -4.41 -8.74 -6.53
CA SER A 27 -3.43 -9.59 -5.86
C SER A 27 -4.06 -10.67 -4.97
N ASN A 28 -5.27 -10.42 -4.48
CA ASN A 28 -6.01 -11.32 -3.59
C ASN A 28 -7.07 -12.17 -4.30
N GLY A 29 -7.04 -12.26 -5.64
CA GLY A 29 -7.94 -13.13 -6.40
C GLY A 29 -8.49 -12.52 -7.68
N THR A 30 -9.56 -13.13 -8.21
CA THR A 30 -10.19 -12.74 -9.49
C THR A 30 -11.14 -11.53 -9.35
N CYS A 31 -11.65 -11.27 -8.14
CA CYS A 31 -12.45 -10.10 -7.86
C CYS A 31 -11.53 -8.97 -7.38
N PRO A 32 -11.54 -7.81 -8.04
CA PRO A 32 -10.66 -6.72 -7.64
C PRO A 32 -11.11 -6.08 -6.32
N SER A 33 -10.12 -5.67 -5.53
CA SER A 33 -10.31 -4.77 -4.40
C SER A 33 -10.12 -3.33 -4.83
N LEU A 34 -10.85 -2.40 -4.24
CA LEU A 34 -10.55 -0.97 -4.34
C LEU A 34 -9.29 -0.67 -3.53
N LEU A 35 -8.21 -0.30 -4.21
CA LEU A 35 -6.96 0.07 -3.57
C LEU A 35 -6.98 1.54 -3.16
N VAL A 36 -6.74 1.79 -1.89
CA VAL A 36 -6.60 3.14 -1.31
C VAL A 36 -5.24 3.25 -0.65
N GLU A 37 -4.43 4.23 -1.06
CA GLU A 37 -3.05 4.39 -0.61
C GLU A 37 -2.77 5.81 -0.12
N PRO A 38 -1.82 5.96 0.82
CA PRO A 38 -1.37 7.27 1.30
C PRO A 38 -0.57 8.02 0.23
N GLN A 39 -0.37 9.30 0.47
CA GLN A 39 0.62 10.08 -0.29
C GLN A 39 2.01 9.45 -0.14
N ARG A 40 2.73 9.31 -1.26
CA ARG A 40 4.12 8.83 -1.30
C ARG A 40 4.91 9.56 -2.38
N THR A 41 6.20 9.66 -2.14
CA THR A 41 7.15 10.24 -3.09
C THR A 41 8.17 9.19 -3.49
N ASN A 42 8.29 8.90 -4.78
CA ASN A 42 9.46 8.19 -5.28
C ASN A 42 10.63 9.18 -5.31
N ILE A 43 11.63 8.93 -4.47
CA ILE A 43 12.82 9.79 -4.30
C ILE A 43 13.81 9.60 -5.45
N LEU A 44 13.85 8.40 -6.04
CA LEU A 44 14.76 8.09 -7.15
C LEU A 44 14.33 8.80 -8.43
N LYS A 45 15.28 9.16 -9.24
CA LYS A 45 15.07 9.73 -10.57
C LYS A 45 15.27 8.65 -11.64
N TYR A 46 14.74 8.90 -12.85
CA TYR A 46 14.91 8.01 -13.99
C TYR A 46 14.61 6.54 -13.65
N SER A 47 13.48 6.32 -13.01
CA SER A 47 13.09 5.03 -12.43
C SER A 47 12.84 3.91 -13.44
N GLU A 48 12.73 4.23 -14.73
CA GLU A 48 12.54 3.30 -15.85
C GLU A 48 13.70 3.34 -16.87
N ASP A 49 14.64 4.28 -16.72
CA ASP A 49 15.72 4.56 -17.67
C ASP A 49 17.07 4.33 -16.99
N PHE A 50 17.49 3.07 -16.94
CA PHE A 50 18.75 2.67 -16.29
C PHE A 50 19.98 2.90 -17.16
N GLU A 51 19.85 3.24 -18.44
CA GLU A 51 20.94 3.71 -19.31
C GLU A 51 21.28 5.18 -19.03
N ASN A 52 20.42 5.91 -18.31
CA ASN A 52 20.66 7.31 -17.98
C ASN A 52 21.87 7.48 -17.09
N ILE A 53 22.66 8.56 -17.31
CA ILE A 53 23.86 8.89 -16.53
C ILE A 53 23.57 9.10 -15.02
N TYR A 54 22.33 9.14 -14.61
CA TYR A 54 21.93 9.10 -13.19
C TYR A 54 22.31 7.76 -12.55
N TRP A 55 22.31 6.68 -13.32
CA TRP A 55 22.72 5.35 -12.89
C TRP A 55 24.17 5.11 -13.29
N TYR A 56 24.99 4.76 -12.32
CA TYR A 56 26.38 4.39 -12.54
C TYR A 56 26.48 2.89 -12.77
N GLU A 57 27.20 2.52 -13.79
CA GLU A 57 27.54 1.14 -14.12
C GLU A 57 29.01 0.91 -13.79
N GLU A 58 29.30 -0.12 -12.99
CA GLU A 58 30.71 -0.50 -12.75
C GLU A 58 31.42 -0.91 -14.04
N PRO A 59 32.75 -0.75 -14.15
CA PRO A 59 33.49 -1.17 -15.33
C PRO A 59 33.25 -2.64 -15.70
N GLY A 60 32.91 -2.89 -16.96
CA GLY A 60 32.54 -4.22 -17.46
C GLY A 60 31.03 -4.53 -17.33
N ASN A 61 30.25 -3.55 -16.92
CA ASN A 61 28.80 -3.62 -16.96
C ASN A 61 28.25 -2.81 -18.13
N SER A 62 27.03 -3.10 -18.52
CA SER A 62 26.31 -2.36 -19.55
C SER A 62 24.81 -2.46 -19.35
N VAL A 63 24.09 -1.39 -19.65
CA VAL A 63 22.64 -1.38 -19.77
C VAL A 63 22.26 -1.27 -21.25
N THR A 64 21.25 -2.00 -21.66
CA THR A 64 20.62 -1.86 -22.97
C THR A 64 19.15 -1.54 -22.75
N SER A 65 18.73 -0.35 -23.18
CA SER A 65 17.39 0.16 -22.93
C SER A 65 16.32 -0.56 -23.73
N ASN A 66 15.13 -0.65 -23.13
CA ASN A 66 13.88 -1.03 -23.78
C ASN A 66 13.92 -2.40 -24.48
N THR A 67 14.58 -3.37 -23.89
CA THR A 67 14.79 -4.69 -24.50
C THR A 67 13.65 -5.67 -24.29
N THR A 68 12.80 -5.45 -23.28
CA THR A 68 11.68 -6.35 -22.98
C THR A 68 10.45 -5.60 -22.48
N ILE A 69 9.30 -6.30 -22.52
CA ILE A 69 8.03 -5.77 -22.00
C ILE A 69 8.09 -5.77 -20.47
N SER A 70 7.89 -4.60 -19.89
CA SER A 70 7.84 -4.38 -18.44
C SER A 70 6.50 -4.82 -17.84
N PRO A 71 6.36 -4.78 -16.50
CA PRO A 71 5.07 -4.98 -15.83
C PRO A 71 3.97 -3.97 -16.24
N SER A 72 4.34 -2.82 -16.82
CA SER A 72 3.37 -1.85 -17.36
C SER A 72 2.71 -2.28 -18.67
N GLY A 73 3.20 -3.38 -19.29
CA GLY A 73 2.72 -3.87 -20.58
C GLY A 73 3.36 -3.18 -21.79
N ILE A 74 4.34 -2.29 -21.57
CA ILE A 74 5.05 -1.56 -22.61
C ILE A 74 6.50 -2.10 -22.69
N GLN A 75 7.10 -2.06 -23.88
CA GLN A 75 8.51 -2.43 -24.05
C GLN A 75 9.39 -1.24 -23.61
N ASN A 76 9.61 -1.13 -22.29
CA ASN A 76 10.41 -0.09 -21.64
C ASN A 76 11.19 -0.62 -20.42
N ALA A 77 11.45 -1.92 -20.38
CA ALA A 77 12.35 -2.49 -19.38
C ALA A 77 13.72 -2.75 -19.99
N ASP A 78 14.76 -2.54 -19.19
CA ASP A 78 16.14 -2.56 -19.61
C ASP A 78 16.79 -3.91 -19.28
N THR A 79 17.81 -4.28 -20.09
CA THR A 79 18.71 -5.38 -19.77
C THR A 79 19.97 -4.83 -19.12
N PHE A 80 20.23 -5.28 -17.90
CA PHE A 80 21.47 -5.01 -17.20
C PHE A 80 22.38 -6.25 -17.31
N THR A 81 23.60 -6.07 -17.80
CA THR A 81 24.56 -7.15 -18.07
C THR A 81 25.93 -6.81 -17.50
N ALA A 82 26.61 -7.81 -16.93
CA ALA A 82 28.01 -7.73 -16.53
C ALA A 82 28.82 -8.87 -17.17
N VAL A 83 30.00 -8.55 -17.68
CA VAL A 83 30.93 -9.55 -18.25
C VAL A 83 31.73 -10.25 -17.16
N GLY A 84 32.30 -11.43 -17.47
CA GLY A 84 33.13 -12.18 -16.52
C GLY A 84 34.31 -11.38 -16.01
N GLY A 85 34.62 -11.54 -14.72
CA GLY A 85 35.71 -10.82 -14.03
C GLY A 85 35.28 -9.50 -13.35
N SER A 86 34.10 -8.94 -13.69
CA SER A 86 33.58 -7.71 -13.09
C SER A 86 32.47 -8.04 -12.09
N GLU A 87 32.28 -7.23 -11.06
CA GLU A 87 31.07 -7.24 -10.26
C GLU A 87 29.88 -6.70 -11.07
N MET A 88 28.72 -7.28 -10.90
CA MET A 88 27.50 -6.74 -11.48
C MET A 88 26.93 -5.73 -10.50
N ASN A 89 27.03 -4.44 -10.80
CA ASN A 89 26.52 -3.39 -9.94
C ASN A 89 26.05 -2.17 -10.75
N ILE A 90 24.81 -1.79 -10.56
CA ILE A 90 24.23 -0.54 -11.04
C ILE A 90 23.61 0.20 -9.87
N HIS A 91 23.98 1.46 -9.70
CA HIS A 91 23.48 2.31 -8.62
C HIS A 91 23.37 3.77 -9.04
N ASN A 92 22.64 4.59 -8.30
CA ASN A 92 22.59 6.02 -8.58
C ASN A 92 23.95 6.70 -8.32
N VAL A 93 24.41 7.52 -9.28
CA VAL A 93 25.69 8.25 -9.24
C VAL A 93 25.75 9.23 -8.08
N ALA A 94 24.78 10.13 -8.01
CA ALA A 94 24.71 11.14 -6.97
C ALA A 94 23.96 10.59 -5.76
N THR A 95 24.55 10.72 -4.59
CA THR A 95 23.86 10.40 -3.34
C THR A 95 22.62 11.27 -3.17
N PHE A 96 21.65 10.78 -2.41
CA PHE A 96 20.46 11.52 -2.01
C PHE A 96 20.35 11.53 -0.48
N PRO A 97 20.00 12.69 0.12
CA PRO A 97 19.84 12.77 1.56
C PRO A 97 18.54 12.12 2.02
N LEU A 98 18.61 11.31 3.08
CA LEU A 98 17.44 10.84 3.83
C LEU A 98 17.49 11.38 5.25
N THR A 99 16.34 11.66 5.81
CA THR A 99 16.18 11.95 7.24
C THR A 99 16.06 10.64 8.02
N THR A 100 16.24 10.70 9.33
CA THR A 100 15.98 9.54 10.20
C THR A 100 14.53 9.08 10.04
N GLY A 101 14.33 7.79 9.73
CA GLY A 101 13.02 7.22 9.48
C GLY A 101 13.09 5.84 8.84
N THR A 102 11.93 5.26 8.58
CA THR A 102 11.82 3.99 7.86
C THR A 102 11.62 4.26 6.37
N TYR A 103 12.36 3.55 5.52
CA TYR A 103 12.28 3.65 4.07
C TYR A 103 12.15 2.28 3.44
N THR A 104 11.45 2.24 2.31
CA THR A 104 11.29 1.04 1.49
C THR A 104 11.82 1.30 0.09
N TYR A 105 12.82 0.54 -0.31
CA TYR A 105 13.27 0.42 -1.70
C TYR A 105 12.49 -0.71 -2.37
N SER A 106 12.07 -0.51 -3.61
CA SER A 106 11.49 -1.57 -4.45
C SER A 106 11.94 -1.43 -5.89
N VAL A 107 12.07 -2.57 -6.57
CA VAL A 107 12.43 -2.64 -7.98
C VAL A 107 11.81 -3.90 -8.59
N TYR A 108 11.52 -3.85 -9.88
CA TYR A 108 11.03 -5.01 -10.63
C TYR A 108 12.20 -5.67 -11.34
N LEU A 109 12.32 -6.98 -11.11
CA LEU A 109 13.37 -7.81 -11.67
C LEU A 109 12.77 -9.03 -12.38
N LYS A 110 13.42 -9.43 -13.49
CA LYS A 110 13.08 -10.68 -14.19
C LYS A 110 14.35 -11.38 -14.59
N ASN A 111 14.39 -12.70 -14.43
CA ASN A 111 15.54 -13.51 -14.77
C ASN A 111 15.91 -13.36 -16.25
N ASN A 112 17.18 -13.14 -16.53
CA ASN A 112 17.78 -13.17 -17.87
C ASN A 112 19.11 -13.93 -17.84
N GLY A 113 19.14 -15.10 -17.17
CA GLY A 113 20.31 -15.94 -17.06
C GLY A 113 21.07 -15.87 -15.72
N THR A 114 20.74 -14.93 -14.84
CA THR A 114 21.33 -14.83 -13.49
C THR A 114 20.29 -15.12 -12.43
N ASN A 115 20.46 -16.22 -11.71
CA ASN A 115 19.46 -16.70 -10.75
C ASN A 115 19.43 -15.92 -9.42
N LEU A 116 20.57 -15.42 -8.98
CA LEU A 116 20.72 -14.72 -7.69
C LEU A 116 21.10 -13.26 -7.95
N ILE A 117 20.27 -12.35 -7.53
CA ILE A 117 20.45 -10.90 -7.65
C ILE A 117 20.20 -10.25 -6.29
N GLU A 118 21.09 -9.40 -5.87
CA GLU A 118 20.95 -8.61 -4.65
C GLU A 118 20.42 -7.21 -4.96
N VAL A 119 19.67 -6.66 -4.03
CA VAL A 119 19.26 -5.25 -4.00
C VAL A 119 19.64 -4.64 -2.66
N TYR A 120 19.92 -3.35 -2.65
CA TYR A 120 20.44 -2.73 -1.44
C TYR A 120 20.07 -1.25 -1.29
N LEU A 121 20.16 -0.76 -0.06
CA LEU A 121 20.29 0.63 0.33
C LEU A 121 21.59 0.79 1.10
N TYR A 122 22.46 1.70 0.64
CA TYR A 122 23.79 1.92 1.20
C TYR A 122 23.89 3.35 1.71
N GLN A 123 24.29 3.51 2.96
CA GLN A 123 24.58 4.81 3.58
C GLN A 123 26.08 5.11 3.47
N ILE A 124 26.43 6.30 3.02
CA ILE A 124 27.81 6.74 2.94
C ILE A 124 28.40 6.83 4.34
N GLY A 125 29.49 6.12 4.56
CA GLY A 125 30.15 5.96 5.85
C GLY A 125 29.78 4.65 6.56
N PRO A 126 28.54 4.46 7.04
CA PRO A 126 28.12 3.22 7.72
C PRO A 126 28.13 1.97 6.84
N GLY A 127 27.85 2.07 5.53
CA GLY A 127 27.77 0.92 4.63
C GLY A 127 26.33 0.47 4.30
N PHE A 128 26.14 -0.83 4.04
CA PHE A 128 24.81 -1.38 3.77
C PHE A 128 23.90 -1.23 5.00
N VAL A 129 22.80 -0.51 4.82
CA VAL A 129 21.76 -0.34 5.84
C VAL A 129 20.51 -1.17 5.55
N ALA A 130 20.33 -1.59 4.30
CA ALA A 130 19.38 -2.62 3.93
C ALA A 130 19.97 -3.41 2.76
N LYS A 131 19.80 -4.74 2.77
CA LYS A 131 20.34 -5.64 1.74
C LYS A 131 19.54 -6.93 1.70
N GLY A 132 19.28 -7.45 0.49
CA GLY A 132 18.61 -8.73 0.31
C GLY A 132 18.83 -9.30 -1.08
N GLU A 133 18.59 -10.60 -1.23
CA GLU A 133 18.81 -11.37 -2.45
C GLU A 133 17.53 -12.03 -2.93
N ILE A 134 17.22 -11.88 -4.22
CA ILE A 134 16.22 -12.69 -4.92
C ILE A 134 16.86 -13.96 -5.47
N ASN A 135 16.20 -15.09 -5.28
CA ASN A 135 16.45 -16.35 -5.95
C ASN A 135 15.28 -16.64 -6.90
N PHE A 136 15.49 -16.44 -8.19
CA PHE A 136 14.43 -16.60 -9.19
C PHE A 136 13.94 -18.04 -9.32
N SER A 137 14.82 -19.05 -9.18
CA SER A 137 14.45 -20.46 -9.29
C SER A 137 13.61 -20.95 -8.11
N ALA A 138 13.84 -20.38 -6.93
CA ALA A 138 13.09 -20.70 -5.72
C ALA A 138 11.89 -19.73 -5.50
N GLU A 139 11.81 -18.67 -6.28
CA GLU A 139 10.83 -17.58 -6.11
C GLU A 139 10.82 -17.00 -4.69
N THR A 140 12.02 -16.82 -4.11
CA THR A 140 12.20 -16.33 -2.75
C THR A 140 13.03 -15.04 -2.73
N PHE A 141 12.80 -14.22 -1.70
CA PHE A 141 13.63 -13.07 -1.37
C PHE A 141 14.06 -13.16 0.08
N THR A 142 15.37 -13.10 0.32
CA THR A 142 15.96 -13.18 1.65
C THR A 142 16.66 -11.87 1.97
N ALA A 143 16.13 -11.11 2.94
CA ALA A 143 16.81 -9.92 3.44
C ALA A 143 17.89 -10.33 4.45
N SER A 144 19.13 -9.95 4.19
CA SER A 144 20.26 -10.11 5.14
C SER A 144 20.35 -8.94 6.11
N ILE A 145 19.87 -7.74 5.70
CA ILE A 145 19.77 -6.54 6.54
C ILE A 145 18.40 -5.90 6.26
N GLY A 146 17.63 -5.65 7.31
CA GLY A 146 16.25 -5.14 7.18
C GLY A 146 15.22 -6.24 7.00
N THR A 147 14.10 -5.91 6.38
CA THR A 147 13.03 -6.85 6.01
C THR A 147 12.70 -6.71 4.53
N GLY A 148 12.27 -7.79 3.90
CA GLY A 148 11.96 -7.75 2.48
C GLY A 148 10.84 -8.70 2.07
N THR A 149 10.25 -8.44 0.92
CA THR A 149 9.21 -9.28 0.32
C THR A 149 9.46 -9.47 -1.17
N ILE A 150 8.89 -10.51 -1.73
CA ILE A 150 8.81 -10.77 -3.17
C ILE A 150 7.35 -10.91 -3.57
N THR A 151 6.97 -10.29 -4.68
CA THR A 151 5.63 -10.41 -5.26
C THR A 151 5.77 -10.78 -6.72
N ASN A 152 5.22 -11.92 -7.12
CA ASN A 152 5.11 -12.28 -8.53
C ASN A 152 4.03 -11.38 -9.19
N VAL A 153 4.43 -10.60 -10.18
CA VAL A 153 3.55 -9.68 -10.90
C VAL A 153 3.20 -10.16 -12.32
N GLY A 154 3.48 -11.43 -12.59
CA GLY A 154 3.19 -12.07 -13.87
C GLY A 154 4.32 -11.96 -14.90
N ASN A 155 4.23 -12.78 -15.97
CA ASN A 155 5.17 -12.79 -17.10
C ASN A 155 6.65 -12.96 -16.70
N GLY A 156 6.91 -13.63 -15.55
CA GLY A 156 8.25 -13.86 -15.02
C GLY A 156 8.87 -12.64 -14.30
N TRP A 157 8.10 -11.59 -14.10
CA TRP A 157 8.50 -10.42 -13.33
C TRP A 157 8.17 -10.58 -11.84
N TYR A 158 9.10 -10.11 -11.01
CA TYR A 158 8.94 -10.04 -9.56
C TYR A 158 9.21 -8.62 -9.10
N ARG A 159 8.33 -8.10 -8.26
CA ARG A 159 8.63 -6.90 -7.48
C ARG A 159 9.27 -7.34 -6.18
N VAL A 160 10.51 -6.94 -5.94
CA VAL A 160 11.17 -7.11 -4.65
C VAL A 160 11.08 -5.81 -3.86
N THR A 161 10.88 -5.93 -2.56
CA THR A 161 10.88 -4.79 -1.63
C THR A 161 11.89 -5.02 -0.54
N LEU A 162 12.53 -3.96 -0.08
CA LEU A 162 13.52 -3.99 0.99
C LEU A 162 13.32 -2.80 1.89
N THR A 163 13.03 -3.04 3.18
CA THR A 163 12.64 -2.03 4.16
C THR A 163 13.58 -2.04 5.34
N ASN A 164 14.05 -0.86 5.76
CA ASN A 164 14.72 -0.70 7.04
C ASN A 164 14.56 0.73 7.59
N SER A 165 14.81 0.88 8.88
CA SER A 165 14.97 2.18 9.53
C SER A 165 16.39 2.66 9.36
N VAL A 166 16.56 3.92 8.98
CA VAL A 166 17.86 4.55 8.74
C VAL A 166 18.03 5.78 9.63
N THR A 167 19.27 6.13 9.88
CA THR A 167 19.64 7.44 10.46
C THR A 167 19.85 8.45 9.33
N ALA A 168 19.74 9.76 9.64
CA ALA A 168 19.96 10.79 8.65
C ALA A 168 21.35 10.69 8.01
N GLY A 169 21.43 10.92 6.71
CA GLY A 169 22.69 10.86 5.95
C GLY A 169 22.47 10.81 4.45
N ASP A 170 23.55 10.57 3.72
CA ASP A 170 23.56 10.42 2.26
C ASP A 170 23.55 8.94 1.85
N PHE A 171 22.79 8.62 0.82
CA PHE A 171 22.51 7.24 0.42
C PHE A 171 22.67 7.01 -1.08
N THR A 172 22.97 5.74 -1.42
CA THR A 172 22.81 5.18 -2.76
C THR A 172 22.00 3.89 -2.68
N THR A 173 21.39 3.49 -3.79
CA THR A 173 20.64 2.23 -3.91
C THR A 173 20.89 1.61 -5.29
N GLY A 174 20.76 0.30 -5.38
CA GLY A 174 21.03 -0.36 -6.66
C GLY A 174 20.69 -1.84 -6.71
N VAL A 175 21.09 -2.43 -7.83
CA VAL A 175 21.00 -3.87 -8.15
C VAL A 175 22.42 -4.40 -8.31
N TYR A 176 22.70 -5.55 -7.71
CA TYR A 176 24.05 -6.03 -7.49
C TYR A 176 24.14 -7.56 -7.45
N THR A 177 25.32 -8.12 -7.77
CA THR A 177 25.71 -9.47 -7.36
C THR A 177 27.22 -9.59 -7.21
N THR A 178 27.66 -10.28 -6.17
CA THR A 178 29.07 -10.58 -5.91
C THR A 178 29.68 -11.60 -6.86
N SER A 179 28.85 -12.36 -7.58
CA SER A 179 29.36 -13.33 -8.56
C SER A 179 30.15 -12.60 -9.66
N THR A 180 31.38 -13.07 -9.94
CA THR A 180 32.23 -12.56 -11.02
C THR A 180 32.43 -13.56 -12.16
N THR A 181 31.77 -14.73 -12.07
CA THR A 181 31.94 -15.82 -13.06
C THR A 181 30.91 -15.74 -14.19
N GLY A 182 31.42 -15.81 -15.43
CA GLY A 182 30.59 -15.80 -16.62
C GLY A 182 29.91 -14.44 -16.90
N THR A 183 29.16 -14.40 -17.97
CA THR A 183 28.24 -13.27 -18.24
C THR A 183 27.02 -13.40 -17.39
N ARG A 184 26.64 -12.32 -16.72
CA ARG A 184 25.44 -12.23 -15.87
C ARG A 184 24.50 -11.20 -16.44
N SER A 185 23.21 -11.49 -16.41
CA SER A 185 22.21 -10.60 -16.97
C SER A 185 20.90 -10.71 -16.22
N VAL A 186 20.21 -9.58 -16.05
CA VAL A 186 18.89 -9.46 -15.46
C VAL A 186 18.10 -8.37 -16.18
N PHE A 187 16.79 -8.55 -16.32
CA PHE A 187 15.92 -7.45 -16.71
C PHE A 187 15.53 -6.64 -15.49
N VAL A 188 15.58 -5.32 -15.63
CA VAL A 188 15.31 -4.36 -14.55
C VAL A 188 14.32 -3.30 -15.01
N TRP A 189 13.42 -2.89 -14.09
CA TRP A 189 12.44 -1.84 -14.35
C TRP A 189 11.89 -1.27 -13.05
N GLY A 190 11.49 0.00 -13.05
CA GLY A 190 10.63 0.57 -12.04
C GLY A 190 11.26 0.67 -10.64
N ALA A 191 12.46 1.26 -10.52
CA ALA A 191 13.09 1.53 -9.22
C ALA A 191 12.31 2.59 -8.44
N GLN A 192 12.05 2.33 -7.16
CA GLN A 192 11.33 3.24 -6.28
C GLN A 192 11.89 3.21 -4.86
N LEU A 193 12.15 4.38 -4.29
CA LEU A 193 12.47 4.55 -2.88
C LEU A 193 11.49 5.54 -2.25
N GLU A 194 10.84 5.13 -1.19
CA GLU A 194 9.81 5.91 -0.52
C GLU A 194 9.95 5.85 1.01
N ALA A 195 9.59 6.94 1.68
CA ALA A 195 9.45 6.93 3.12
C ALA A 195 8.23 6.08 3.51
N GLY A 196 8.41 5.16 4.45
CA GLY A 196 7.38 4.27 4.93
C GLY A 196 7.87 2.82 5.06
N SER A 197 7.08 2.00 5.73
CA SER A 197 7.43 0.60 6.08
C SER A 197 6.94 -0.44 5.06
N TYR A 198 6.37 0.00 3.93
CA TYR A 198 5.92 -0.85 2.82
C TYR A 198 5.95 -0.05 1.51
N SER A 199 6.06 -0.75 0.39
CA SER A 199 5.97 -0.13 -0.93
C SER A 199 4.52 0.11 -1.34
N THR A 200 4.28 1.28 -1.93
CA THR A 200 3.00 1.60 -2.57
C THR A 200 3.04 1.28 -4.08
N SER A 201 1.94 1.53 -4.79
CA SER A 201 1.91 1.41 -6.25
C SER A 201 3.05 2.19 -6.87
N TYR A 202 3.61 1.66 -7.93
CA TYR A 202 4.76 2.25 -8.61
C TYR A 202 4.47 3.69 -9.07
N ILE A 203 5.42 4.58 -8.79
CA ILE A 203 5.39 6.01 -9.14
C ILE A 203 6.55 6.27 -10.09
N PRO A 204 6.28 6.41 -11.42
CA PRO A 204 7.33 6.66 -12.40
C PRO A 204 7.96 8.03 -12.19
N THR A 205 9.26 8.11 -12.41
CA THR A 205 10.04 9.35 -12.33
C THR A 205 10.92 9.52 -13.55
N THR A 206 11.18 10.78 -13.90
CA THR A 206 12.16 11.18 -14.88
C THR A 206 13.28 11.96 -14.19
N SER A 207 13.55 13.21 -14.56
CA SER A 207 14.63 14.02 -14.02
C SER A 207 14.46 14.53 -12.58
N ALA A 208 13.30 14.27 -11.96
CA ALA A 208 12.98 14.71 -10.61
C ALA A 208 12.21 13.62 -9.84
N SER A 209 12.24 13.68 -8.51
CA SER A 209 11.32 12.93 -7.65
C SER A 209 9.87 13.30 -7.93
N VAL A 210 8.95 12.33 -7.81
CA VAL A 210 7.53 12.53 -8.06
C VAL A 210 6.72 12.12 -6.83
N THR A 211 5.82 13.00 -6.42
CA THR A 211 4.86 12.72 -5.34
C THR A 211 3.51 12.35 -5.94
N ARG A 212 3.00 11.17 -5.58
CA ARG A 212 1.61 10.78 -5.77
C ARG A 212 0.82 11.18 -4.54
N ASN A 213 -0.24 11.97 -4.72
CA ASN A 213 -1.15 12.33 -3.65
C ASN A 213 -1.86 11.10 -3.06
N ALA A 214 -2.32 11.23 -1.81
CA ALA A 214 -3.16 10.23 -1.17
C ALA A 214 -4.48 10.04 -1.94
N ASP A 215 -4.96 8.81 -2.00
CA ASP A 215 -6.28 8.53 -2.54
C ASP A 215 -7.36 9.06 -1.59
N GLN A 216 -8.39 9.64 -2.18
CA GLN A 216 -9.56 10.12 -1.46
C GLN A 216 -10.82 9.44 -2.01
N VAL A 217 -11.46 8.64 -1.18
CA VAL A 217 -12.71 7.95 -1.54
C VAL A 217 -13.80 8.45 -0.60
N ALA A 218 -14.63 9.35 -1.12
CA ALA A 218 -15.68 10.01 -0.34
C ALA A 218 -16.99 10.08 -1.13
N LYS A 219 -18.11 10.02 -0.44
CA LYS A 219 -19.43 10.32 -0.98
C LYS A 219 -20.21 11.20 -0.02
N THR A 220 -20.63 12.35 -0.51
CA THR A 220 -21.42 13.34 0.24
C THR A 220 -22.86 13.40 -0.26
N GLY A 221 -23.77 14.02 0.51
CA GLY A 221 -25.14 14.23 0.11
C GLY A 221 -26.01 12.95 0.08
N ILE A 222 -25.66 11.94 0.87
CA ILE A 222 -26.32 10.63 0.88
C ILE A 222 -27.16 10.37 2.13
N SER A 223 -27.61 11.40 2.84
CA SER A 223 -28.44 11.24 4.06
C SER A 223 -29.69 10.37 3.86
N SER A 224 -30.28 10.43 2.67
CA SER A 224 -31.45 9.60 2.32
C SER A 224 -31.14 8.11 2.12
N LEU A 225 -29.87 7.76 1.92
CA LEU A 225 -29.39 6.38 1.77
C LEU A 225 -28.91 5.80 3.11
N ILE A 226 -28.72 6.63 4.13
CA ILE A 226 -28.24 6.23 5.46
C ILE A 226 -29.41 6.23 6.43
N GLY A 227 -29.58 5.16 7.19
CA GLY A 227 -30.56 5.13 8.28
C GLY A 227 -30.18 6.16 9.35
N GLN A 228 -31.05 7.16 9.60
CA GLN A 228 -30.73 8.25 10.52
C GLN A 228 -31.04 7.89 11.99
N THR A 229 -31.74 6.80 12.23
CA THR A 229 -32.14 6.31 13.57
C THR A 229 -31.58 4.92 13.86
N GLU A 230 -31.36 4.14 12.83
CA GLU A 230 -30.80 2.80 12.92
C GLU A 230 -30.14 2.41 11.58
N GLY A 231 -29.23 1.45 11.59
CA GLY A 231 -28.62 0.94 10.37
C GLY A 231 -27.39 0.06 10.63
N VAL A 232 -26.67 -0.24 9.54
CA VAL A 232 -25.41 -0.98 9.59
C VAL A 232 -24.44 -0.37 8.58
N TRP A 233 -23.22 -0.12 9.02
CA TRP A 233 -22.04 0.10 8.18
C TRP A 233 -21.28 -1.21 8.07
N TYR A 234 -20.97 -1.63 6.86
CA TYR A 234 -20.24 -2.86 6.59
C TYR A 234 -19.00 -2.59 5.77
N LEU A 235 -17.90 -3.20 6.18
CA LEU A 235 -16.62 -3.21 5.48
C LEU A 235 -16.15 -4.63 5.27
N ASP A 236 -15.61 -4.91 4.10
CA ASP A 236 -14.84 -6.11 3.77
C ASP A 236 -13.54 -5.65 3.15
N LEU A 237 -12.42 -5.85 3.84
CA LEU A 237 -11.13 -5.32 3.40
C LEU A 237 -9.96 -6.18 3.87
N TYR A 238 -8.83 -6.02 3.16
CA TYR A 238 -7.52 -6.47 3.65
C TYR A 238 -6.80 -5.30 4.30
N ALA A 239 -6.35 -5.49 5.54
CA ALA A 239 -5.56 -4.51 6.28
C ALA A 239 -4.09 -4.62 5.88
N THR A 240 -3.71 -4.03 4.75
CA THR A 240 -2.37 -4.16 4.15
C THR A 240 -1.38 -3.10 4.60
N GLY A 241 -1.86 -2.01 5.20
CA GLY A 241 -1.01 -0.95 5.76
C GLY A 241 -1.13 -0.89 7.27
N LYS A 242 -0.03 -1.13 7.99
CA LYS A 242 0.04 -0.83 9.42
C LYS A 242 0.39 0.63 9.64
N ASN A 243 -0.27 1.27 10.59
CA ASN A 243 0.32 2.40 11.27
C ASN A 243 1.42 1.86 12.21
N LYS A 244 2.57 1.50 11.66
CA LYS A 244 3.71 0.91 12.39
C LYS A 244 4.36 1.88 13.37
N ASP A 245 4.23 3.18 13.10
CA ASP A 245 5.00 4.19 13.84
C ASP A 245 4.33 4.62 15.15
N GLY A 246 3.23 3.95 15.53
CA GLY A 246 2.59 4.09 16.83
C GLY A 246 1.92 5.44 17.12
N ALA A 247 2.10 6.42 16.25
CA ALA A 247 1.60 7.77 16.40
C ALA A 247 0.57 8.08 15.33
N GLY A 248 -0.73 8.01 15.68
CA GLY A 248 -1.80 8.44 14.81
C GLY A 248 -2.91 7.41 14.61
N TYR A 249 -4.02 7.92 14.10
CA TYR A 249 -5.24 7.17 13.83
C TYR A 249 -5.30 6.79 12.36
N ALA A 250 -5.19 5.50 12.05
CA ALA A 250 -5.42 5.01 10.69
C ALA A 250 -6.91 4.69 10.53
N THR A 251 -7.62 5.55 9.84
CA THR A 251 -9.08 5.43 9.70
C THR A 251 -9.45 4.57 8.50
N TRP A 252 -10.29 3.57 8.73
CA TRP A 252 -10.83 2.70 7.69
C TRP A 252 -12.16 3.20 7.13
N LEU A 253 -13.01 3.73 8.01
CA LEU A 253 -14.28 4.35 7.67
C LEU A 253 -14.55 5.53 8.59
N ILE A 254 -14.93 6.67 8.02
CA ILE A 254 -15.65 7.74 8.70
C ILE A 254 -16.98 7.95 7.99
N ALA A 255 -18.08 7.79 8.69
CA ALA A 255 -19.37 8.24 8.23
C ALA A 255 -19.77 9.48 9.03
N GLY A 256 -19.98 10.60 8.37
CA GLY A 256 -20.36 11.88 8.98
C GLY A 256 -19.28 12.95 8.92
N ASP A 257 -19.35 13.92 9.82
CA ASP A 257 -18.48 15.07 9.95
C ASP A 257 -17.80 15.14 11.34
N SER A 258 -17.12 16.22 11.67
CA SER A 258 -16.44 16.39 12.96
C SER A 258 -17.39 16.43 14.16
N SER A 259 -18.68 16.72 13.97
CA SER A 259 -19.68 16.87 15.02
C SER A 259 -20.55 15.64 15.19
N ASN A 260 -20.87 14.94 14.07
CA ASN A 260 -21.69 13.73 14.05
C ASN A 260 -21.00 12.68 13.19
N ASN A 261 -20.52 11.61 13.79
CA ASN A 261 -19.84 10.57 13.02
C ASN A 261 -19.86 9.19 13.68
N PHE A 262 -19.66 8.18 12.81
CA PHE A 262 -19.21 6.84 13.14
C PHE A 262 -17.81 6.64 12.57
N GLN A 263 -16.93 5.99 13.32
CA GLN A 263 -15.58 5.67 12.82
C GLN A 263 -15.20 4.23 13.15
N ILE A 264 -14.47 3.63 12.22
CA ILE A 264 -13.66 2.42 12.43
C ILE A 264 -12.23 2.80 12.09
N TYR A 265 -11.34 2.70 13.07
CA TYR A 265 -9.96 3.11 12.94
C TYR A 265 -9.04 2.22 13.77
N ASN A 266 -7.73 2.26 13.52
CA ASN A 266 -6.75 1.59 14.37
C ASN A 266 -5.67 2.54 14.88
N ILE A 267 -5.12 2.21 16.04
CA ILE A 267 -3.89 2.79 16.58
C ILE A 267 -2.92 1.62 16.76
N GLY A 268 -1.80 1.65 16.05
CA GLY A 268 -0.93 0.48 15.98
C GLY A 268 -1.71 -0.74 15.47
N THR A 269 -1.70 -1.83 16.24
CA THR A 269 -2.43 -3.07 15.91
C THR A 269 -3.81 -3.16 16.58
N THR A 270 -4.25 -2.16 17.32
CA THR A 270 -5.52 -2.18 18.03
C THR A 270 -6.61 -1.50 17.21
N LEU A 271 -7.68 -2.21 16.89
CA LEU A 271 -8.86 -1.67 16.22
C LEU A 271 -9.79 -1.01 17.23
N TYR A 272 -10.38 0.11 16.83
CA TYR A 272 -11.35 0.90 17.60
C TYR A 272 -12.65 1.07 16.84
N TRP A 273 -13.73 1.20 17.57
CA TRP A 273 -15.00 1.67 17.07
C TRP A 273 -15.43 2.92 17.87
N TYR A 274 -15.99 3.88 17.16
CA TYR A 274 -16.26 5.20 17.69
C TYR A 274 -17.57 5.76 17.15
N ALA A 275 -18.32 6.45 17.97
CA ALA A 275 -19.48 7.23 17.56
C ALA A 275 -19.54 8.53 18.38
N LYS A 276 -19.92 9.63 17.72
CA LYS A 276 -20.05 10.96 18.32
C LYS A 276 -21.24 11.68 17.72
N ASN A 277 -21.93 12.49 18.52
CA ASN A 277 -22.87 13.50 18.06
C ASN A 277 -22.51 14.88 18.63
N THR A 278 -23.32 15.91 18.32
CA THR A 278 -23.12 17.28 18.84
C THR A 278 -23.16 17.36 20.37
N GLY A 279 -23.76 16.41 21.06
CA GLY A 279 -23.79 16.28 22.52
C GLY A 279 -22.54 15.65 23.15
N GLY A 280 -21.63 15.12 22.33
CA GLY A 280 -20.39 14.50 22.78
C GLY A 280 -20.16 13.07 22.26
N VAL A 281 -19.19 12.39 22.87
CA VAL A 281 -18.81 11.02 22.51
C VAL A 281 -19.86 10.03 23.02
N LEU A 282 -20.33 9.17 22.14
CA LEU A 282 -21.31 8.11 22.42
C LEU A 282 -20.62 6.76 22.66
N ILE A 283 -19.60 6.48 21.86
CA ILE A 283 -18.80 5.25 21.91
C ILE A 283 -17.35 5.64 21.64
N ASP A 284 -16.43 5.18 22.48
CA ASP A 284 -14.99 5.24 22.27
C ASP A 284 -14.37 4.02 22.95
N GLN A 285 -14.23 2.93 22.20
CA GLN A 285 -13.83 1.65 22.75
C GLN A 285 -12.93 0.89 21.77
N THR A 286 -12.03 0.08 22.33
CA THR A 286 -11.32 -0.92 21.55
C THR A 286 -12.29 -1.99 21.06
N ALA A 287 -12.06 -2.50 19.86
CA ALA A 287 -12.88 -3.55 19.26
C ALA A 287 -12.58 -4.97 19.78
N ASN A 288 -11.68 -5.14 20.76
CA ASN A 288 -11.14 -6.45 21.16
C ASN A 288 -10.62 -7.26 19.95
N GLN A 289 -9.95 -6.58 19.03
CA GLN A 289 -9.36 -7.17 17.84
C GLN A 289 -7.95 -6.64 17.67
N THR A 290 -6.98 -7.54 17.68
CA THR A 290 -5.62 -7.26 17.25
C THR A 290 -5.55 -7.46 15.73
N LEU A 291 -5.01 -6.48 15.03
CA LEU A 291 -4.86 -6.54 13.59
C LEU A 291 -3.58 -7.28 13.19
N VAL A 292 -3.69 -8.10 12.18
CA VAL A 292 -2.59 -8.74 11.48
C VAL A 292 -2.53 -8.17 10.07
N GLU A 293 -1.34 -7.77 9.63
CA GLU A 293 -1.13 -7.20 8.30
C GLU A 293 -1.39 -8.24 7.22
N GLY A 294 -2.11 -7.83 6.18
CA GLY A 294 -2.49 -8.70 5.07
C GLY A 294 -3.70 -9.58 5.36
N GLU A 295 -4.20 -9.61 6.57
CA GLU A 295 -5.40 -10.39 6.90
C GLU A 295 -6.68 -9.67 6.46
N ARG A 296 -7.69 -10.48 6.12
CA ARG A 296 -9.01 -10.01 5.74
C ARG A 296 -9.89 -9.79 6.97
N TYR A 297 -10.59 -8.67 6.97
CA TYR A 297 -11.55 -8.33 8.00
C TYR A 297 -12.89 -8.00 7.37
N LYS A 298 -13.94 -8.68 7.83
CA LYS A 298 -15.33 -8.34 7.58
C LYS A 298 -15.91 -7.74 8.84
N ILE A 299 -16.30 -6.47 8.78
CA ILE A 299 -16.71 -5.69 9.94
C ILE A 299 -18.13 -5.17 9.71
N ALA A 300 -19.01 -5.36 10.68
CA ALA A 300 -20.33 -4.75 10.71
C ALA A 300 -20.47 -3.89 11.97
N PHE A 301 -20.67 -2.59 11.78
CA PHE A 301 -21.01 -1.63 12.81
C PHE A 301 -22.52 -1.37 12.74
N ALA A 302 -23.29 -2.08 13.56
CA ALA A 302 -24.73 -1.91 13.68
C ALA A 302 -25.05 -0.84 14.72
N TYR A 303 -26.00 0.02 14.42
CA TYR A 303 -26.43 1.11 15.29
C TYR A 303 -27.95 1.25 15.33
N LYS A 304 -28.47 1.48 16.52
CA LYS A 304 -29.83 1.85 16.89
C LYS A 304 -29.79 2.41 18.30
N ALA A 305 -30.67 3.35 18.63
CA ALA A 305 -30.78 3.88 19.98
C ALA A 305 -30.95 2.75 20.99
N GLY A 306 -30.06 2.62 21.96
CA GLY A 306 -30.04 1.58 22.97
C GLY A 306 -29.54 0.20 22.50
N ASP A 307 -29.16 0.02 21.20
CA ASP A 307 -28.79 -1.29 20.64
C ASP A 307 -27.73 -1.17 19.59
N TYR A 308 -26.50 -0.91 20.03
CA TYR A 308 -25.31 -0.91 19.18
C TYR A 308 -24.56 -2.24 19.25
N ALA A 309 -24.01 -2.69 18.14
CA ALA A 309 -23.19 -3.89 18.10
C ALA A 309 -22.05 -3.78 17.07
N LEU A 310 -20.89 -4.32 17.40
CA LEU A 310 -19.77 -4.50 16.50
C LEU A 310 -19.48 -5.98 16.29
N TYR A 311 -19.52 -6.42 15.04
CA TYR A 311 -19.15 -7.77 14.62
C TYR A 311 -17.92 -7.73 13.75
N ILE A 312 -16.99 -8.67 13.98
CA ILE A 312 -15.77 -8.85 13.18
C ILE A 312 -15.58 -10.33 12.94
N ASN A 313 -15.48 -10.72 11.67
CA ASN A 313 -15.22 -12.10 11.23
C ASN A 313 -16.17 -13.12 11.92
N GLY A 314 -17.47 -12.86 11.85
CA GLY A 314 -18.52 -13.71 12.41
C GLY A 314 -18.76 -13.57 13.93
N VAL A 315 -17.89 -12.84 14.64
CA VAL A 315 -17.89 -12.78 16.11
C VAL A 315 -18.33 -11.41 16.59
N GLN A 316 -19.30 -11.38 17.53
CA GLN A 316 -19.66 -10.15 18.25
C GLN A 316 -18.51 -9.72 19.17
N LYS A 317 -17.93 -8.56 18.92
CA LYS A 317 -16.80 -8.02 19.66
C LYS A 317 -17.21 -7.03 20.74
N ARG A 318 -18.23 -6.21 20.47
CA ARG A 318 -18.71 -5.15 21.37
C ARG A 318 -20.23 -4.92 21.25
N THR A 319 -20.79 -4.33 22.28
CA THR A 319 -22.16 -3.77 22.32
C THR A 319 -22.14 -2.45 23.08
N SER A 320 -23.15 -1.60 22.84
CA SER A 320 -23.41 -0.41 23.63
C SER A 320 -24.90 -0.14 23.68
N THR A 321 -25.37 0.36 24.81
CA THR A 321 -26.78 0.75 25.07
C THR A 321 -26.97 2.26 25.01
N ASN A 322 -26.08 3.01 24.35
CA ASN A 322 -26.24 4.46 24.20
C ASN A 322 -27.54 4.78 23.47
N ALA A 323 -28.31 5.72 24.02
CA ALA A 323 -29.66 6.06 23.54
C ALA A 323 -29.65 7.05 22.35
N ASN A 324 -28.49 7.57 21.96
CA ASN A 324 -28.38 8.54 20.87
C ASN A 324 -27.74 7.91 19.63
N VAL A 325 -28.13 8.39 18.45
CA VAL A 325 -27.57 8.00 17.14
C VAL A 325 -27.06 9.27 16.43
N PRO A 326 -25.83 9.29 15.88
CA PRO A 326 -25.36 10.39 15.07
C PRO A 326 -26.15 10.53 13.77
N ALA A 327 -26.53 11.75 13.40
CA ALA A 327 -27.11 12.05 12.09
C ALA A 327 -25.98 12.32 11.08
N VAL A 328 -25.88 11.51 10.03
CA VAL A 328 -24.77 11.58 9.08
C VAL A 328 -25.26 11.65 7.63
N SER A 329 -24.49 12.34 6.77
CA SER A 329 -24.86 12.59 5.38
C SER A 329 -23.79 12.23 4.36
N GLN A 330 -22.69 11.63 4.82
CA GLN A 330 -21.52 11.32 3.99
C GLN A 330 -20.70 10.17 4.58
N PHE A 331 -19.81 9.60 3.78
CA PHE A 331 -18.76 8.74 4.27
C PHE A 331 -17.44 8.95 3.51
N ASN A 332 -16.34 8.56 4.15
CA ASN A 332 -15.00 8.51 3.58
C ASN A 332 -14.33 7.19 3.96
N LEU A 333 -13.55 6.63 3.04
CA LEU A 333 -12.69 5.46 3.27
C LEU A 333 -11.23 5.91 3.36
N SER A 334 -10.49 5.37 4.32
CA SER A 334 -9.06 5.70 4.53
C SER A 334 -8.79 7.20 4.56
N ALA A 335 -9.72 7.96 5.10
CA ALA A 335 -9.60 9.42 5.20
C ALA A 335 -8.72 9.81 6.39
N GLU A 336 -8.27 11.07 6.37
CA GLU A 336 -7.79 11.71 7.58
C GLU A 336 -8.92 11.74 8.62
N GLY A 337 -8.72 11.02 9.74
CA GLY A 337 -9.70 10.97 10.82
C GLY A 337 -9.80 12.30 11.56
N TYR A 338 -10.87 12.48 12.33
CA TYR A 338 -11.04 13.64 13.24
C TYR A 338 -10.21 13.53 14.53
N GLY A 339 -9.14 12.75 14.55
CA GLY A 339 -8.23 12.58 15.68
C GLY A 339 -6.99 13.48 15.63
N ALA A 340 -6.16 13.40 16.66
CA ALA A 340 -4.96 14.25 16.84
C ALA A 340 -3.76 13.79 16.00
N SER A 341 -3.79 13.31 14.88
CA SER A 341 -2.75 12.94 13.93
C SER A 341 -3.27 11.84 13.01
N PRO A 342 -4.23 12.17 12.13
CA PRO A 342 -4.77 11.19 11.21
C PRO A 342 -3.70 10.78 10.20
N VAL A 343 -3.65 9.48 9.89
CA VAL A 343 -2.79 8.93 8.83
C VAL A 343 -3.62 8.10 7.87
N ILE A 344 -3.39 8.31 6.59
CA ILE A 344 -3.91 7.42 5.55
C ILE A 344 -2.96 6.23 5.45
N VAL A 345 -3.50 5.02 5.49
CA VAL A 345 -2.76 3.77 5.31
C VAL A 345 -3.25 3.04 4.07
N LYS A 346 -2.42 2.16 3.54
CA LYS A 346 -2.82 1.29 2.44
C LYS A 346 -3.91 0.32 2.93
N ASN A 347 -5.04 0.28 2.23
CA ASN A 347 -6.11 -0.68 2.42
C ASN A 347 -6.67 -1.14 1.07
N GLU A 348 -7.17 -2.36 1.03
CA GLU A 348 -7.80 -2.98 -0.14
C GLU A 348 -9.22 -3.38 0.22
N TYR A 349 -10.20 -2.60 -0.25
CA TYR A 349 -11.61 -2.81 0.05
C TYR A 349 -12.28 -3.73 -0.98
N ASN A 350 -12.75 -4.88 -0.54
CA ASN A 350 -13.56 -5.79 -1.36
C ASN A 350 -15.01 -5.33 -1.44
N ALA A 351 -15.53 -4.80 -0.34
CA ALA A 351 -16.89 -4.26 -0.29
C ALA A 351 -17.05 -3.21 0.80
N VAL A 352 -17.88 -2.22 0.50
CA VAL A 352 -18.45 -1.28 1.46
C VAL A 352 -19.94 -1.26 1.21
N ALA A 353 -20.73 -1.49 2.25
CA ALA A 353 -22.19 -1.50 2.13
C ALA A 353 -22.85 -0.85 3.36
N LEU A 354 -24.07 -0.42 3.17
CA LEU A 354 -24.88 0.14 4.24
C LEU A 354 -26.31 -0.38 4.16
N TRP A 355 -26.93 -0.51 5.33
CA TRP A 355 -28.36 -0.82 5.48
C TRP A 355 -29.02 0.30 6.29
N THR A 356 -30.20 0.69 5.89
CA THR A 356 -30.99 1.73 6.57
C THR A 356 -31.72 1.22 7.82
N THR A 357 -31.68 -0.10 8.05
CA THR A 357 -32.25 -0.77 9.23
C THR A 357 -31.15 -1.60 9.92
N ARG A 358 -31.26 -1.73 11.24
CA ARG A 358 -30.37 -2.58 12.02
C ARG A 358 -30.67 -4.06 11.74
N LEU A 359 -29.68 -4.78 11.24
CA LEU A 359 -29.77 -6.23 11.06
C LEU A 359 -29.74 -6.95 12.42
N THR A 360 -30.39 -8.12 12.51
CA THR A 360 -30.34 -8.96 13.70
C THR A 360 -28.92 -9.45 13.99
N ASN A 361 -28.62 -9.82 15.23
CA ASN A 361 -27.32 -10.31 15.62
C ASN A 361 -26.91 -11.57 14.84
N THR A 362 -27.85 -12.44 14.50
CA THR A 362 -27.62 -13.61 13.64
C THR A 362 -27.19 -13.20 12.22
N GLN A 363 -27.91 -12.21 11.64
CA GLN A 363 -27.58 -11.69 10.31
C GLN A 363 -26.22 -10.97 10.29
N LEU A 364 -25.88 -10.22 11.36
CA LEU A 364 -24.58 -9.57 11.50
C LEU A 364 -23.44 -10.60 11.56
N ALA A 365 -23.61 -11.68 12.32
CA ALA A 365 -22.65 -12.76 12.38
C ALA A 365 -22.47 -13.43 11.00
N GLN A 366 -23.56 -13.76 10.32
CA GLN A 366 -23.54 -14.34 8.97
C GLN A 366 -22.89 -13.41 7.95
N LEU A 367 -23.24 -12.13 7.94
CA LEU A 367 -22.71 -11.10 7.04
C LEU A 367 -21.18 -10.98 7.17
N THR A 368 -20.67 -11.11 8.39
CA THR A 368 -19.25 -10.94 8.67
C THR A 368 -18.45 -12.26 8.69
N THR A 369 -19.05 -13.41 8.43
CA THR A 369 -18.32 -14.70 8.31
C THR A 369 -17.38 -14.65 7.09
N ILE A 370 -16.11 -15.04 7.28
CA ILE A 370 -15.07 -15.12 6.22
C ILE A 370 -15.24 -16.40 5.41
#